data_ce591452c607c448be29cff4c558547a
#
_entry.id   ce591452c607c448be29cff4c558547a
#
_cell.length_a   1.000
_cell.length_b   1.000
_cell.length_c   1.000
_cell.angle_alpha   90.00
_cell.angle_beta   90.00
_cell.angle_gamma   90.00
#
_symmetry.space_group_name_H-M   'P 1'
#
loop_
_entity.id
_entity.type
_entity.pdbx_description
1 polymer ?
#
loop_
_entity_poly.entity_id
_entity_poly.type
_entity_poly.pdbx_seq_one_letter_code
_entity_poly.pdbx_strand_id
1 'polypeptide(L)'
;KQRRPQKGALLHAERDRGRVLEMTREAVEELGLRGLKVHRHDARITREICEAARAFRLPVLYDVMGEVPVCELLAREYPQVPFIIPHLGSFADDWRAQLALIDHLVRHPNIFADTSGVRRFDLLLQAAHRAGADKLLFGSDGPWLHPGVELAKVRALKLPTGGESLVLGGDLRRLLARVP
;
A
#
# COMPACT_ATOMS: atom_id res chain seq x y z
N LYS A 1 -25.44 -11.35 -3.73
CA LYS A 1 -24.17 -12.11 -3.41
C LYS A 1 -23.32 -11.20 -2.56
N GLN A 2 -23.18 -11.51 -1.28
CA GLN A 2 -22.27 -10.81 -0.37
C GLN A 2 -20.84 -11.03 -0.89
N ARG A 3 -20.16 -9.94 -1.28
CA ARG A 3 -18.74 -10.03 -1.68
C ARG A 3 -17.92 -10.37 -0.44
N ARG A 4 -17.17 -11.46 -0.49
CA ARG A 4 -16.22 -11.81 0.58
C ARG A 4 -15.21 -10.67 0.77
N PRO A 5 -14.84 -10.32 2.03
CA PRO A 5 -13.82 -9.31 2.27
C PRO A 5 -12.50 -9.73 1.61
N GLN A 6 -11.82 -8.78 0.99
CA GLN A 6 -10.52 -9.01 0.37
C GLN A 6 -9.48 -9.19 1.48
N LYS A 7 -8.80 -10.32 1.49
CA LYS A 7 -7.83 -10.68 2.53
C LYS A 7 -6.42 -10.65 1.97
N GLY A 8 -5.47 -10.19 2.78
CA GLY A 8 -4.03 -10.25 2.49
C GLY A 8 -3.31 -11.21 3.45
N ALA A 9 -2.19 -11.76 3.02
CA ALA A 9 -1.30 -12.55 3.86
C ALA A 9 -0.24 -11.65 4.52
N LEU A 10 -0.10 -11.76 5.85
CA LEU A 10 1.00 -11.15 6.57
C LEU A 10 2.21 -12.09 6.53
N LEU A 11 3.30 -11.62 5.95
CA LEU A 11 4.57 -12.34 5.86
C LEU A 11 5.63 -11.70 6.76
N HIS A 12 6.36 -12.51 7.47
CA HIS A 12 7.53 -12.11 8.26
C HIS A 12 8.80 -12.53 7.53
N ALA A 13 9.52 -11.57 6.97
CA ALA A 13 10.61 -11.80 6.02
C ALA A 13 11.74 -12.72 6.54
N GLU A 14 12.01 -12.72 7.85
CA GLU A 14 13.05 -13.57 8.45
C GLU A 14 12.51 -14.94 8.87
N ARG A 15 11.37 -14.96 9.56
CA ARG A 15 10.75 -16.21 10.04
C ARG A 15 10.34 -17.12 8.89
N ASP A 16 9.82 -16.53 7.81
CA ASP A 16 9.22 -17.27 6.70
C ASP A 16 10.22 -17.52 5.54
N ARG A 17 11.51 -17.17 5.76
CA ARG A 17 12.58 -17.33 4.75
C ARG A 17 12.62 -18.75 4.18
N GLY A 18 12.74 -18.87 2.88
CA GLY A 18 12.78 -20.15 2.14
C GLY A 18 11.41 -20.80 1.95
N ARG A 19 10.34 -20.24 2.54
CA ARG A 19 8.98 -20.77 2.45
C ARG A 19 7.98 -19.76 1.85
N VAL A 20 8.42 -18.55 1.57
CA VAL A 20 7.53 -17.46 1.15
C VAL A 20 6.74 -17.80 -0.10
N LEU A 21 7.39 -18.45 -1.09
CA LEU A 21 6.72 -18.80 -2.35
C LEU A 21 5.62 -19.86 -2.14
N GLU A 22 5.90 -20.88 -1.32
CA GLU A 22 4.94 -21.94 -0.96
C GLU A 22 3.76 -21.36 -0.17
N MET A 23 4.03 -20.58 0.88
CA MET A 23 3.01 -19.92 1.70
C MET A 23 2.15 -18.95 0.87
N THR A 24 2.76 -18.25 -0.08
CA THR A 24 2.03 -17.36 -0.99
C THR A 24 1.11 -18.15 -1.91
N ARG A 25 1.57 -19.28 -2.44
CA ARG A 25 0.75 -20.16 -3.28
C ARG A 25 -0.47 -20.66 -2.52
N GLU A 26 -0.28 -21.25 -1.34
CA GLU A 26 -1.36 -21.70 -0.47
C GLU A 26 -2.34 -20.56 -0.16
N ALA A 27 -1.81 -19.39 0.20
CA ALA A 27 -2.61 -18.22 0.50
C ALA A 27 -3.51 -17.78 -0.68
N VAL A 28 -2.99 -17.82 -1.90
CA VAL A 28 -3.73 -17.43 -3.11
C VAL A 28 -4.70 -18.52 -3.55
N GLU A 29 -4.21 -19.78 -3.69
CA GLU A 29 -4.95 -20.87 -4.31
C GLU A 29 -6.02 -21.46 -3.37
N GLU A 30 -5.69 -21.62 -2.08
CA GLU A 30 -6.58 -22.25 -1.12
C GLU A 30 -7.40 -21.23 -0.30
N LEU A 31 -6.78 -20.11 0.10
CA LEU A 31 -7.44 -19.13 0.96
C LEU A 31 -8.03 -17.94 0.19
N GLY A 32 -7.72 -17.81 -1.10
CA GLY A 32 -8.20 -16.73 -1.95
C GLY A 32 -7.69 -15.36 -1.53
N LEU A 33 -6.47 -15.28 -0.96
CA LEU A 33 -5.84 -14.03 -0.58
C LEU A 33 -5.34 -13.29 -1.83
N ARG A 34 -5.37 -11.96 -1.81
CA ARG A 34 -5.13 -11.14 -3.00
C ARG A 34 -4.09 -10.05 -2.77
N GLY A 35 -3.26 -10.17 -1.78
CA GLY A 35 -2.18 -9.25 -1.47
C GLY A 35 -1.28 -9.76 -0.37
N LEU A 36 -0.08 -9.22 -0.30
CA LEU A 36 0.87 -9.51 0.76
C LEU A 36 1.02 -8.29 1.65
N LYS A 37 1.21 -8.50 2.95
CA LYS A 37 1.59 -7.45 3.90
C LYS A 37 2.95 -7.76 4.51
N VAL A 38 3.81 -6.75 4.54
CA VAL A 38 5.11 -6.79 5.22
C VAL A 38 5.21 -5.57 6.11
N HIS A 39 5.71 -5.74 7.32
CA HIS A 39 5.90 -4.64 8.26
C HIS A 39 7.38 -4.52 8.61
N ARG A 40 7.95 -3.33 8.40
CA ARG A 40 9.38 -3.04 8.63
C ARG A 40 9.79 -3.25 10.10
N HIS A 41 8.86 -3.04 11.04
CA HIS A 41 9.11 -3.31 12.44
C HIS A 41 9.52 -4.77 12.68
N ASP A 42 8.90 -5.71 11.97
CA ASP A 42 9.20 -7.13 12.13
C ASP A 42 10.47 -7.51 11.36
N ALA A 43 10.55 -7.13 10.10
CA ALA A 43 11.73 -7.31 9.25
C ALA A 43 11.63 -6.48 7.96
N ARG A 44 12.79 -6.21 7.34
CA ARG A 44 12.84 -5.60 6.00
C ARG A 44 12.27 -6.55 4.96
N ILE A 45 11.58 -5.99 3.95
CA ILE A 45 11.16 -6.74 2.79
C ILE A 45 12.37 -7.41 2.10
N THR A 46 12.20 -8.65 1.64
CA THR A 46 13.27 -9.41 0.98
C THR A 46 12.96 -9.61 -0.50
N ARG A 47 14.01 -9.96 -1.25
CA ARG A 47 13.86 -10.38 -2.65
C ARG A 47 12.85 -11.52 -2.81
N GLU A 48 12.88 -12.50 -1.91
CA GLU A 48 11.97 -13.66 -1.94
C GLU A 48 10.50 -13.22 -1.91
N ILE A 49 10.15 -12.24 -1.06
CA ILE A 49 8.79 -11.68 -0.99
C ILE A 49 8.43 -10.96 -2.29
N CYS A 50 9.34 -10.16 -2.84
CA CYS A 50 9.10 -9.45 -4.09
C CYS A 50 8.93 -10.42 -5.28
N GLU A 51 9.71 -11.49 -5.34
CA GLU A 51 9.59 -12.54 -6.36
C GLU A 51 8.26 -13.30 -6.24
N ALA A 52 7.83 -13.63 -5.02
CA ALA A 52 6.52 -14.24 -4.79
C ALA A 52 5.39 -13.29 -5.24
N ALA A 53 5.45 -12.01 -4.86
CA ALA A 53 4.49 -11.02 -5.29
C ALA A 53 4.43 -10.89 -6.82
N ARG A 54 5.59 -10.90 -7.49
CA ARG A 54 5.69 -10.87 -8.95
C ARG A 54 5.07 -12.11 -9.59
N ALA A 55 5.40 -13.30 -9.09
CA ALA A 55 4.93 -14.59 -9.62
C ALA A 55 3.41 -14.71 -9.58
N PHE A 56 2.78 -14.25 -8.50
CA PHE A 56 1.32 -14.29 -8.30
C PHE A 56 0.61 -12.97 -8.63
N ARG A 57 1.33 -11.97 -9.19
CA ARG A 57 0.81 -10.63 -9.55
C ARG A 57 0.10 -9.92 -8.38
N LEU A 58 0.61 -10.09 -7.17
CA LEU A 58 0.03 -9.54 -5.94
C LEU A 58 0.53 -8.13 -5.66
N PRO A 59 -0.32 -7.21 -5.20
CA PRO A 59 0.14 -5.99 -4.57
C PRO A 59 0.77 -6.31 -3.20
N VAL A 60 1.74 -5.51 -2.82
CA VAL A 60 2.41 -5.61 -1.51
C VAL A 60 2.13 -4.35 -0.71
N LEU A 61 1.46 -4.49 0.43
CA LEU A 61 1.37 -3.44 1.44
C LEU A 61 2.63 -3.53 2.30
N TYR A 62 3.55 -2.58 2.15
CA TYR A 62 4.80 -2.55 2.88
C TYR A 62 4.92 -1.30 3.74
N ASP A 63 4.82 -1.49 5.06
CA ASP A 63 5.07 -0.41 6.00
C ASP A 63 6.58 -0.19 6.14
N VAL A 64 7.05 0.92 5.58
CA VAL A 64 8.47 1.28 5.53
C VAL A 64 8.95 1.99 6.80
N MET A 65 8.02 2.43 7.67
CA MET A 65 8.34 3.13 8.93
C MET A 65 9.33 4.29 8.76
N GLY A 66 9.15 5.11 7.73
CA GLY A 66 10.03 6.24 7.41
C GLY A 66 11.25 5.90 6.54
N GLU A 67 11.60 4.63 6.33
CA GLU A 67 12.70 4.23 5.43
C GLU A 67 12.29 4.34 3.94
N VAL A 68 11.78 5.49 3.53
CA VAL A 68 11.24 5.75 2.18
C VAL A 68 12.23 5.52 1.04
N PRO A 69 13.57 5.71 1.17
CA PRO A 69 14.50 5.47 0.08
C PRO A 69 14.44 4.04 -0.51
N VAL A 70 13.96 3.04 0.25
CA VAL A 70 13.77 1.68 -0.25
C VAL A 70 12.75 1.62 -1.41
N CYS A 71 11.82 2.57 -1.48
CA CYS A 71 10.80 2.62 -2.53
C CYS A 71 11.42 2.79 -3.94
N GLU A 72 12.54 3.52 -4.06
CA GLU A 72 13.28 3.67 -5.32
C GLU A 72 13.77 2.32 -5.83
N LEU A 73 14.39 1.53 -4.95
CA LEU A 73 14.91 0.20 -5.28
C LEU A 73 13.78 -0.74 -5.68
N LEU A 74 12.72 -0.80 -4.86
CA LEU A 74 11.56 -1.67 -5.12
C LEU A 74 10.87 -1.32 -6.43
N ALA A 75 10.70 -0.02 -6.72
CA ALA A 75 10.04 0.43 -7.93
C ALA A 75 10.78 0.02 -9.19
N ARG A 76 12.11 0.10 -9.18
CA ARG A 76 12.97 -0.19 -10.32
C ARG A 76 13.20 -1.67 -10.55
N GLU A 77 13.44 -2.43 -9.48
CA GLU A 77 13.72 -3.86 -9.60
C GLU A 77 12.45 -4.69 -9.87
N TYR A 78 11.30 -4.20 -9.39
CA TYR A 78 10.01 -4.90 -9.51
C TYR A 78 8.91 -4.02 -10.11
N PRO A 79 9.07 -3.51 -11.35
CA PRO A 79 8.12 -2.57 -11.94
C PRO A 79 6.71 -3.15 -12.15
N GLN A 80 6.57 -4.48 -12.15
CA GLN A 80 5.28 -5.16 -12.29
C GLN A 80 4.53 -5.31 -10.95
N VAL A 81 5.22 -5.12 -9.82
CA VAL A 81 4.64 -5.28 -8.48
C VAL A 81 4.14 -3.93 -7.97
N PRO A 82 2.84 -3.79 -7.69
CA PRO A 82 2.33 -2.61 -7.00
C PRO A 82 2.74 -2.62 -5.53
N PHE A 83 3.45 -1.60 -5.09
CA PHE A 83 3.78 -1.40 -3.67
C PHE A 83 2.89 -0.31 -3.09
N ILE A 84 2.14 -0.64 -2.05
CA ILE A 84 1.29 0.27 -1.31
C ILE A 84 2.02 0.61 -0.01
N ILE A 85 2.37 1.87 0.17
CA ILE A 85 3.11 2.36 1.32
C ILE A 85 2.12 3.04 2.28
N PRO A 86 1.83 2.44 3.44
CA PRO A 86 0.86 2.99 4.36
C PRO A 86 1.34 4.29 5.01
N HIS A 87 0.39 5.05 5.55
CA HIS A 87 0.63 6.26 6.34
C HIS A 87 1.43 7.34 5.59
N LEU A 88 1.31 7.36 4.25
CA LEU A 88 2.16 8.23 3.41
C LEU A 88 3.67 8.07 3.73
N GLY A 89 4.09 6.85 4.13
CA GLY A 89 5.47 6.49 4.45
C GLY A 89 5.89 6.59 5.92
N SER A 90 5.11 7.26 6.78
CA SER A 90 5.43 7.34 8.20
C SER A 90 4.22 7.61 9.08
N PHE A 91 3.88 6.66 9.95
CA PHE A 91 2.85 6.84 10.98
C PHE A 91 3.28 7.84 12.07
N ALA A 92 4.59 7.95 12.30
CA ALA A 92 5.16 8.79 13.37
C ALA A 92 5.31 10.28 13.02
N ASP A 93 4.61 10.77 11.98
CA ASP A 93 4.68 12.15 11.49
C ASP A 93 6.08 12.64 11.08
N ASP A 94 6.92 11.75 10.63
CA ASP A 94 8.14 12.16 9.93
C ASP A 94 7.75 12.81 8.60
N TRP A 95 7.56 14.13 8.65
CA TRP A 95 7.15 14.92 7.50
C TRP A 95 8.17 14.87 6.35
N ARG A 96 9.45 14.62 6.64
CA ARG A 96 10.48 14.47 5.61
C ARG A 96 10.30 13.17 4.85
N ALA A 97 10.03 12.07 5.57
CA ALA A 97 9.70 10.79 4.95
C ALA A 97 8.41 10.89 4.13
N GLN A 98 7.38 11.55 4.65
CA GLN A 98 6.12 11.75 3.93
C GLN A 98 6.32 12.58 2.65
N LEU A 99 7.09 13.66 2.72
CA LEU A 99 7.41 14.48 1.56
C LEU A 99 8.22 13.70 0.51
N ALA A 100 9.22 12.93 0.94
CA ALA A 100 10.01 12.07 0.07
C ALA A 100 9.15 11.01 -0.61
N LEU A 101 8.16 10.42 0.10
CA LEU A 101 7.26 9.47 -0.51
C LEU A 101 6.39 10.12 -1.61
N ILE A 102 5.95 11.36 -1.42
CA ILE A 102 5.20 12.09 -2.47
C ILE A 102 6.02 12.16 -3.76
N ASP A 103 7.32 12.40 -3.67
CA ASP A 103 8.20 12.40 -4.83
C ASP A 103 8.29 11.02 -5.50
N HIS A 104 8.27 9.93 -4.75
CA HIS A 104 8.21 8.57 -5.29
C HIS A 104 6.87 8.26 -5.93
N LEU A 105 5.75 8.72 -5.36
CA LEU A 105 4.42 8.57 -5.97
C LEU A 105 4.36 9.20 -7.36
N VAL A 106 4.97 10.39 -7.52
CA VAL A 106 5.01 11.10 -8.80
C VAL A 106 5.89 10.37 -9.82
N ARG A 107 7.06 9.86 -9.39
CA ARG A 107 8.06 9.28 -10.29
C ARG A 107 7.77 7.84 -10.71
N HIS A 108 7.16 7.05 -9.83
CA HIS A 108 7.06 5.60 -10.04
C HIS A 108 5.60 5.14 -10.21
N PRO A 109 5.26 4.53 -11.35
CA PRO A 109 3.87 4.12 -11.63
C PRO A 109 3.38 3.00 -10.70
N ASN A 110 4.28 2.22 -10.11
CA ASN A 110 3.99 1.08 -9.26
C ASN A 110 4.09 1.37 -7.75
N ILE A 111 4.36 2.62 -7.35
CA ILE A 111 4.29 3.06 -5.96
C ILE A 111 2.96 3.77 -5.72
N PHE A 112 2.29 3.36 -4.65
CA PHE A 112 1.02 3.90 -4.15
C PHE A 112 1.15 4.22 -2.67
N ALA A 113 0.27 5.04 -2.12
CA ALA A 113 0.20 5.27 -0.68
C ALA A 113 -1.22 5.04 -0.15
N ASP A 114 -1.35 4.69 1.14
CA ASP A 114 -2.63 4.80 1.80
C ASP A 114 -2.75 6.07 2.66
N THR A 115 -3.98 6.42 2.99
CA THR A 115 -4.32 7.67 3.69
C THR A 115 -4.37 7.51 5.21
N SER A 116 -4.22 6.29 5.73
CA SER A 116 -4.42 6.00 7.14
C SER A 116 -3.37 6.71 8.02
N GLY A 117 -3.79 7.24 9.14
CA GLY A 117 -2.90 7.81 10.14
C GLY A 117 -2.12 9.06 9.72
N VAL A 118 -2.34 9.59 8.53
CA VAL A 118 -1.67 10.83 8.09
C VAL A 118 -2.30 12.02 8.84
N ARG A 119 -1.57 12.57 9.82
CA ARG A 119 -2.02 13.74 10.60
C ARG A 119 -1.70 15.07 9.90
N ARG A 120 -0.66 15.11 9.09
CA ARG A 120 -0.30 16.27 8.26
C ARG A 120 -1.20 16.32 7.03
N PHE A 121 -2.38 16.92 7.21
CA PHE A 121 -3.37 17.05 6.14
C PHE A 121 -2.83 17.83 4.92
N ASP A 122 -1.98 18.81 5.15
CA ASP A 122 -1.27 19.55 4.10
C ASP A 122 -0.42 18.64 3.19
N LEU A 123 0.24 17.63 3.75
CA LEU A 123 1.01 16.66 2.95
C LEU A 123 0.10 15.67 2.23
N LEU A 124 -1.01 15.25 2.84
CA LEU A 124 -2.00 14.43 2.14
C LEU A 124 -2.62 15.18 0.96
N LEU A 125 -2.95 16.46 1.14
CA LEU A 125 -3.43 17.33 0.08
C LEU A 125 -2.38 17.49 -1.03
N GLN A 126 -1.11 17.68 -0.65
CA GLN A 126 0.00 17.78 -1.60
C GLN A 126 0.18 16.48 -2.39
N ALA A 127 0.07 15.31 -1.75
CA ALA A 127 0.12 14.02 -2.42
C ALA A 127 -1.00 13.90 -3.48
N ALA A 128 -2.23 14.26 -3.11
CA ALA A 128 -3.38 14.24 -4.01
C ALA A 128 -3.21 15.17 -5.22
N HIS A 129 -2.64 16.37 -5.02
CA HIS A 129 -2.44 17.33 -6.09
C HIS A 129 -1.27 16.99 -7.02
N ARG A 130 -0.16 16.47 -6.46
CA ARG A 130 1.07 16.23 -7.23
C ARG A 130 1.09 14.87 -7.91
N ALA A 131 0.64 13.84 -7.20
CA ALA A 131 0.66 12.48 -7.71
C ALA A 131 -0.67 12.03 -8.33
N GLY A 132 -1.78 12.65 -7.94
CA GLY A 132 -3.12 12.30 -8.39
C GLY A 132 -3.87 11.37 -7.41
N ALA A 133 -5.19 11.39 -7.52
CA ALA A 133 -6.06 10.55 -6.70
C ALA A 133 -5.85 9.04 -6.95
N ASP A 134 -5.43 8.69 -8.17
CA ASP A 134 -5.17 7.32 -8.60
C ASP A 134 -3.89 6.70 -8.00
N LYS A 135 -3.16 7.47 -7.19
CA LYS A 135 -1.99 7.01 -6.41
C LYS A 135 -2.30 6.83 -4.93
N LEU A 136 -3.50 7.18 -4.50
CA LEU A 136 -3.92 7.13 -3.10
C LEU A 136 -4.99 6.07 -2.89
N LEU A 137 -4.84 5.29 -1.83
CA LEU A 137 -5.82 4.30 -1.39
C LEU A 137 -6.35 4.69 0.00
N PHE A 138 -7.65 4.52 0.20
CA PHE A 138 -8.22 4.69 1.53
C PHE A 138 -7.72 3.60 2.47
N GLY A 139 -7.11 4.00 3.56
CA GLY A 139 -6.79 3.17 4.71
C GLY A 139 -7.37 3.77 5.98
N SER A 140 -7.76 2.94 6.93
CA SER A 140 -8.24 3.39 8.24
C SER A 140 -7.34 2.99 9.39
N ASP A 141 -6.45 2.01 9.18
CA ASP A 141 -5.62 1.42 10.23
C ASP A 141 -6.43 1.02 11.49
N GLY A 142 -7.69 0.61 11.24
CA GLY A 142 -8.55 0.14 12.33
C GLY A 142 -8.05 -1.19 12.93
N PRO A 143 -8.22 -1.40 14.23
CA PRO A 143 -9.03 -0.62 15.18
C PRO A 143 -8.30 0.55 15.87
N TRP A 144 -7.01 0.79 15.56
CA TRP A 144 -6.22 1.86 16.18
C TRP A 144 -6.79 3.26 15.91
N LEU A 145 -7.27 3.47 14.68
CA LEU A 145 -7.88 4.71 14.25
C LEU A 145 -9.36 4.48 13.92
N HIS A 146 -10.16 5.53 14.06
CA HIS A 146 -11.59 5.45 13.77
C HIS A 146 -11.86 5.64 12.27
N PRO A 147 -12.43 4.65 11.56
CA PRO A 147 -12.61 4.73 10.10
C PRO A 147 -13.38 5.96 9.62
N GLY A 148 -14.33 6.45 10.42
CA GLY A 148 -15.09 7.67 10.10
C GLY A 148 -14.24 8.94 10.06
N VAL A 149 -13.21 9.02 10.93
CA VAL A 149 -12.26 10.15 10.94
C VAL A 149 -11.39 10.08 9.69
N GLU A 150 -10.87 8.90 9.37
CA GLU A 150 -10.06 8.69 8.18
C GLU A 150 -10.84 8.98 6.89
N LEU A 151 -12.11 8.59 6.84
CA LEU A 151 -13.01 8.91 5.73
C LEU A 151 -13.26 10.41 5.60
N ALA A 152 -13.45 11.11 6.72
CA ALA A 152 -13.66 12.56 6.72
C ALA A 152 -12.43 13.30 6.14
N LYS A 153 -11.21 12.83 6.40
CA LYS A 153 -9.98 13.39 5.79
C LYS A 153 -10.01 13.27 4.26
N VAL A 154 -10.38 12.11 3.72
CA VAL A 154 -10.46 11.91 2.26
C VAL A 154 -11.50 12.85 1.65
N ARG A 155 -12.67 12.99 2.25
CA ARG A 155 -13.69 13.92 1.80
C ARG A 155 -13.27 15.39 1.86
N ALA A 156 -12.48 15.74 2.89
CA ALA A 156 -11.92 17.08 3.05
C ALA A 156 -10.91 17.46 1.96
N LEU A 157 -10.31 16.48 1.25
CA LEU A 157 -9.43 16.75 0.11
C LEU A 157 -10.14 17.41 -1.07
N LYS A 158 -11.47 17.31 -1.16
CA LYS A 158 -12.28 17.88 -2.24
C LYS A 158 -11.71 17.52 -3.62
N LEU A 159 -11.46 16.25 -3.82
CA LEU A 159 -10.88 15.74 -5.06
C LEU A 159 -11.76 16.04 -6.28
N PRO A 160 -11.18 16.17 -7.49
CA PRO A 160 -11.95 16.31 -8.72
C PRO A 160 -12.95 15.17 -8.91
N THR A 161 -13.93 15.37 -9.78
CA THR A 161 -14.99 14.39 -10.07
C THR A 161 -14.42 13.01 -10.33
N GLY A 162 -14.91 12.01 -9.57
CA GLY A 162 -14.43 10.62 -9.61
C GLY A 162 -13.23 10.33 -8.72
N GLY A 163 -12.44 11.31 -8.32
CA GLY A 163 -11.22 11.10 -7.51
C GLY A 163 -11.51 10.49 -6.16
N GLU A 164 -12.57 10.93 -5.46
CA GLU A 164 -12.96 10.31 -4.18
C GLU A 164 -13.31 8.82 -4.35
N SER A 165 -14.01 8.46 -5.42
CA SER A 165 -14.37 7.06 -5.71
C SER A 165 -13.14 6.20 -6.01
N LEU A 166 -12.10 6.77 -6.64
CA LEU A 166 -10.82 6.09 -6.85
C LEU A 166 -10.18 5.77 -5.50
N VAL A 167 -9.97 6.79 -4.67
CA VAL A 167 -9.35 6.62 -3.34
C VAL A 167 -10.15 5.65 -2.47
N LEU A 168 -11.48 5.77 -2.41
CA LEU A 168 -12.36 4.95 -1.56
C LEU A 168 -12.53 3.50 -2.03
N GLY A 169 -11.71 3.03 -2.95
CA GLY A 169 -11.62 1.63 -3.31
C GLY A 169 -11.59 1.34 -4.82
N GLY A 170 -11.74 2.35 -5.67
CA GLY A 170 -11.59 2.20 -7.12
C GLY A 170 -10.21 1.69 -7.48
N ASP A 171 -9.17 2.32 -6.92
CA ASP A 171 -7.79 1.95 -7.19
C ASP A 171 -7.41 0.60 -6.59
N LEU A 172 -7.84 0.30 -5.38
CA LEU A 172 -7.62 -1.03 -4.83
C LEU A 172 -8.25 -2.12 -5.72
N ARG A 173 -9.49 -1.92 -6.18
CA ARG A 173 -10.13 -2.87 -7.11
C ARG A 173 -9.36 -3.01 -8.42
N ARG A 174 -8.83 -1.91 -8.96
CA ARG A 174 -8.01 -1.91 -10.18
C ARG A 174 -6.72 -2.71 -9.98
N LEU A 175 -6.04 -2.54 -8.86
CA LEU A 175 -4.82 -3.30 -8.53
C LEU A 175 -5.13 -4.79 -8.36
N LEU A 176 -6.21 -5.12 -7.66
CA LEU A 176 -6.61 -6.50 -7.41
C LEU A 176 -7.20 -7.22 -8.65
N ALA A 177 -7.65 -6.50 -9.66
CA ALA A 177 -8.12 -7.09 -10.91
C ALA A 177 -6.98 -7.76 -11.72
N ARG A 178 -5.73 -7.47 -11.40
CA ARG A 178 -4.54 -8.07 -12.01
C ARG A 178 -4.15 -9.42 -11.38
N VAL A 179 -4.71 -9.72 -10.22
CA VAL A 179 -4.46 -10.97 -9.49
C VAL A 179 -5.31 -12.07 -10.13
N PRO A 180 -4.75 -13.24 -10.43
CA PRO A 180 -5.45 -14.38 -11.02
C PRO A 180 -6.68 -14.83 -10.25
#